data_51b67b0c09f3a7ae1d9e6d5e3cb0668f
#
_entry.id   51b67b0c09f3a7ae1d9e6d5e3cb0668f
#
_cell.length_a   1.000
_cell.length_b   1.000
_cell.length_c   1.000
_cell.angle_alpha   90.00
_cell.angle_beta   90.00
_cell.angle_gamma   90.00
#
_symmetry.space_group_name_H-M   'P 1'
#
loop_
_entity.id
_entity.type
_entity.pdbx_description
1 polymer ?
#
loop_
_entity_poly.entity_id
_entity_poly.type
_entity_poly.pdbx_seq_one_letter_code
_entity_poly.pdbx_strand_id
1 'polypeptide(L)'
;MMKNVLTILGILISAFSFSQTGPAGVGSSSNNVFWLKADAGTSSTTNNTRISSWSDQSGNGINMTQTVAVQQPSFATSVINGMPAIQFDNVSTTNDKMISSDSPILDNTSGYSFFNVIRPQNVDNEARSIVSKRTTVGVDQSFMLFFFTGSRYYVDLQTTNNRFNTTTTYTANNNYILNTVYNGTIAAASRARAYTGETLEITATETNTLIPDNASPLLIGTTDATDGRPFGGYIAEVIIYTVTVNDAQRILVNNYLSSKYDIALSANDKYSGDTPANGDYDRSVAGVGAEASGSSPTFSASAASGLGIRTLSGLGTGDYVLAGHAVPSNSVITSDIIGLSGTNPARWSRIWYIDVTNAGAVLQADVEFDMVAGGMSGTTPATASNYKLLYRAGTSGAWSEAATASSISGTKVIFASYNFNNNADDGYYTIGTMNNALSPLPIELLSFDAIMNDKHVDITWATATEINNDYYTIEKSKDGINFETSSIVDAAGNSVSLINYKDVDTNPFEGISYYRLKQTDFNGTFSYSKIVSVNYTLSNDGISVFPNPTDGEININIKDLEGKEVLVVIRDITGKECFSKVIISQENLQLIAVDSEQKLAAGTYIVTASTSNILYSKKIIVK
;
A
#
# COMPACT_ATOMS: atom_id res chain seq x y z
N MET A 1 34.50 62.40 12.06
CA MET A 1 34.08 61.26 12.88
C MET A 1 32.97 60.52 12.17
N MET A 2 33.31 59.55 11.32
CA MET A 2 32.33 58.66 10.68
C MET A 2 32.21 57.39 11.50
N LYS A 3 31.03 57.11 12.06
CA LYS A 3 30.71 55.85 12.72
C LYS A 3 30.35 54.83 11.65
N ASN A 4 31.16 53.79 11.50
CA ASN A 4 30.83 52.62 10.72
C ASN A 4 29.76 51.80 11.46
N VAL A 5 28.59 51.68 10.87
CA VAL A 5 27.56 50.71 11.29
C VAL A 5 27.81 49.42 10.51
N LEU A 6 28.27 48.41 11.22
CA LEU A 6 28.44 47.06 10.69
C LEU A 6 27.08 46.35 10.73
N THR A 7 26.41 46.24 9.60
CA THR A 7 25.17 45.46 9.48
C THR A 7 25.57 44.01 9.29
N ILE A 8 25.36 43.20 10.33
CA ILE A 8 25.48 41.75 10.25
C ILE A 8 24.23 41.22 9.55
N LEU A 9 24.38 40.82 8.29
CA LEU A 9 23.37 40.12 7.53
C LEU A 9 23.36 38.67 8.00
N GLY A 10 22.44 38.32 8.90
CA GLY A 10 22.19 36.96 9.29
C GLY A 10 21.58 36.17 8.12
N ILE A 11 22.38 35.33 7.48
CA ILE A 11 21.87 34.36 6.52
C ILE A 11 21.11 33.33 7.34
N LEU A 12 19.77 33.40 7.33
CA LEU A 12 18.92 32.26 7.71
C LEU A 12 19.13 31.18 6.66
N ILE A 13 19.98 30.21 6.95
CA ILE A 13 19.99 28.93 6.26
C ILE A 13 18.74 28.22 6.75
N SER A 14 17.64 28.30 5.98
CA SER A 14 16.53 27.41 6.12
C SER A 14 17.04 26.01 5.77
N ALA A 15 17.36 25.22 6.79
CA ALA A 15 17.58 23.80 6.61
C ALA A 15 16.26 23.21 6.09
N PHE A 16 16.21 22.92 4.79
CA PHE A 16 15.16 22.09 4.21
C PHE A 16 15.31 20.69 4.86
N SER A 17 14.58 20.47 5.93
CA SER A 17 14.45 19.12 6.46
C SER A 17 13.57 18.34 5.49
N PHE A 18 14.17 17.51 4.66
CA PHE A 18 13.44 16.54 3.88
C PHE A 18 12.65 15.65 4.84
N SER A 19 11.37 15.51 4.61
CA SER A 19 10.53 14.58 5.37
C SER A 19 11.08 13.17 5.17
N GLN A 20 11.42 12.49 6.26
CA GLN A 20 11.82 11.09 6.24
C GLN A 20 10.54 10.25 6.20
N THR A 21 10.22 9.70 5.04
CA THR A 21 8.97 8.98 4.76
C THR A 21 9.19 7.51 4.39
N GLY A 22 10.43 7.04 4.45
CA GLY A 22 10.77 5.63 4.24
C GLY A 22 10.25 4.72 5.36
N PRO A 23 10.50 3.42 5.25
CA PRO A 23 10.14 2.44 6.29
C PRO A 23 10.62 2.88 7.69
N ALA A 24 9.76 2.84 8.68
CA ALA A 24 10.02 3.34 10.04
C ALA A 24 10.35 4.85 10.11
N GLY A 25 10.10 5.62 9.06
CA GLY A 25 10.57 6.99 8.94
C GLY A 25 12.07 7.08 8.66
N VAL A 26 12.73 6.03 8.21
CA VAL A 26 14.15 5.99 7.85
C VAL A 26 14.32 6.21 6.36
N GLY A 27 15.03 7.26 5.99
CA GLY A 27 15.34 7.59 4.61
C GLY A 27 14.21 8.29 3.86
N SER A 28 14.56 8.73 2.65
CA SER A 28 13.66 9.34 1.67
C SER A 28 13.89 8.65 0.32
N SER A 29 13.16 9.02 -0.71
CA SER A 29 13.36 8.49 -2.07
C SER A 29 14.77 8.64 -2.63
N SER A 30 15.60 9.50 -2.03
CA SER A 30 17.00 9.65 -2.45
C SER A 30 17.93 8.53 -1.96
N ASN A 31 17.54 7.77 -0.96
CA ASN A 31 18.37 6.70 -0.38
C ASN A 31 17.59 5.42 -0.05
N ASN A 32 16.31 5.48 0.29
CA ASN A 32 15.39 4.33 0.22
C ASN A 32 14.91 4.24 -1.23
N VAL A 33 15.61 3.48 -2.05
CA VAL A 33 15.43 3.52 -3.50
C VAL A 33 14.41 2.50 -4.00
N PHE A 34 14.08 1.52 -3.19
CA PHE A 34 13.11 0.50 -3.54
C PHE A 34 12.39 -0.02 -2.30
N TRP A 35 11.07 -0.08 -2.37
CA TRP A 35 10.24 -0.56 -1.30
C TRP A 35 8.98 -1.23 -1.82
N LEU A 36 8.94 -2.55 -1.75
CA LEU A 36 7.72 -3.34 -2.00
C LEU A 36 7.08 -3.77 -0.69
N LYS A 37 5.78 -3.68 -0.61
CA LYS A 37 4.99 -4.25 0.48
C LYS A 37 3.70 -4.85 -0.08
N ALA A 38 3.33 -6.05 0.37
CA ALA A 38 2.21 -6.79 -0.19
C ALA A 38 0.84 -6.14 0.11
N ASP A 39 0.76 -5.31 1.15
CA ASP A 39 -0.43 -4.54 1.50
C ASP A 39 -0.62 -3.27 0.66
N ALA A 40 0.26 -3.00 -0.31
CA ALA A 40 0.14 -1.87 -1.22
C ALA A 40 0.76 -2.11 -2.60
N GLY A 41 0.15 -1.54 -3.63
CA GLY A 41 0.71 -1.48 -4.98
C GLY A 41 0.61 -2.75 -5.82
N THR A 42 -0.09 -3.78 -5.37
CA THR A 42 -0.33 -5.01 -6.12
C THR A 42 -1.49 -4.85 -7.11
N SER A 43 -1.40 -5.48 -8.28
CA SER A 43 -2.47 -5.43 -9.30
C SER A 43 -3.75 -6.18 -8.91
N SER A 44 -3.73 -6.95 -7.84
CA SER A 44 -4.89 -7.60 -7.23
C SER A 44 -4.69 -7.74 -5.72
N THR A 45 -5.77 -7.64 -4.96
CA THR A 45 -5.83 -7.91 -3.52
C THR A 45 -6.72 -9.11 -3.21
N THR A 46 -7.16 -9.83 -4.25
CA THR A 46 -7.98 -11.03 -4.09
C THR A 46 -7.10 -12.23 -3.82
N ASN A 47 -7.44 -12.99 -2.78
CA ASN A 47 -6.70 -14.18 -2.37
C ASN A 47 -6.53 -15.20 -3.49
N ASN A 48 -5.34 -15.76 -3.62
CA ASN A 48 -4.93 -16.71 -4.66
C ASN A 48 -5.06 -16.19 -6.10
N THR A 49 -5.14 -14.87 -6.28
CA THR A 49 -5.14 -14.27 -7.61
C THR A 49 -3.71 -13.91 -8.03
N ARG A 50 -3.33 -14.30 -9.25
CA ARG A 50 -2.03 -13.95 -9.84
C ARG A 50 -1.91 -12.45 -10.04
N ILE A 51 -0.74 -11.90 -9.73
CA ILE A 51 -0.45 -10.48 -9.90
C ILE A 51 0.51 -10.25 -11.07
N SER A 52 0.15 -9.31 -11.93
CA SER A 52 0.97 -8.89 -13.08
C SER A 52 1.90 -7.72 -12.74
N SER A 53 1.62 -6.99 -11.66
CA SER A 53 2.46 -5.89 -11.20
C SER A 53 2.45 -5.74 -9.68
N TRP A 54 3.60 -5.23 -9.17
CA TRP A 54 3.80 -4.87 -7.77
C TRP A 54 4.58 -3.55 -7.73
N SER A 55 3.90 -2.47 -7.38
CA SER A 55 4.42 -1.11 -7.50
C SER A 55 5.33 -0.75 -6.34
N ASP A 56 6.44 -0.10 -6.68
CA ASP A 56 7.40 0.48 -5.75
C ASP A 56 6.77 1.61 -4.92
N GLN A 57 6.95 1.56 -3.62
CA GLN A 57 6.44 2.51 -2.65
C GLN A 57 7.50 3.55 -2.20
N SER A 58 8.74 3.45 -2.71
CA SER A 58 9.82 4.40 -2.39
C SER A 58 9.65 5.76 -3.07
N GLY A 59 8.84 5.81 -4.12
CA GLY A 59 8.66 6.98 -4.98
C GLY A 59 9.60 7.04 -6.20
N ASN A 60 10.47 6.04 -6.39
CA ASN A 60 11.40 6.00 -7.52
C ASN A 60 10.84 5.29 -8.76
N GLY A 61 9.69 4.62 -8.62
CA GLY A 61 8.98 4.00 -9.73
C GLY A 61 9.64 2.73 -10.29
N ILE A 62 10.46 2.03 -9.50
CA ILE A 62 11.04 0.73 -9.87
C ILE A 62 9.97 -0.36 -9.72
N ASN A 63 8.94 -0.28 -10.54
CA ASN A 63 7.80 -1.19 -10.47
C ASN A 63 8.18 -2.58 -11.01
N MET A 64 7.78 -3.60 -10.27
CA MET A 64 7.98 -4.99 -10.67
C MET A 64 6.80 -5.45 -11.52
N THR A 65 7.09 -6.16 -12.62
CA THR A 65 6.07 -6.66 -13.55
C THR A 65 6.33 -8.10 -13.96
N GLN A 66 5.27 -8.81 -14.35
CA GLN A 66 5.34 -10.11 -15.00
C GLN A 66 4.21 -10.25 -16.04
N THR A 67 4.59 -10.30 -17.31
CA THR A 67 3.64 -10.36 -18.42
C THR A 67 3.20 -11.79 -18.78
N VAL A 68 4.00 -12.80 -18.40
CA VAL A 68 3.69 -14.21 -18.66
C VAL A 68 2.82 -14.74 -17.51
N ALA A 69 1.55 -14.96 -17.78
CA ALA A 69 0.55 -15.29 -16.76
C ALA A 69 0.90 -16.52 -15.89
N VAL A 70 1.53 -17.55 -16.48
CA VAL A 70 1.93 -18.76 -15.73
C VAL A 70 3.14 -18.56 -14.83
N GLN A 71 3.85 -17.44 -14.96
CA GLN A 71 5.00 -17.05 -14.13
C GLN A 71 4.67 -15.91 -13.15
N GLN A 72 3.42 -15.49 -13.10
CA GLN A 72 2.97 -14.47 -12.16
C GLN A 72 2.79 -15.09 -10.78
N PRO A 73 3.40 -14.52 -9.72
CA PRO A 73 3.13 -14.94 -8.36
C PRO A 73 1.70 -14.57 -7.94
N SER A 74 1.23 -15.16 -6.85
CA SER A 74 -0.15 -14.99 -6.38
C SER A 74 -0.22 -14.11 -5.14
N PHE A 75 -1.25 -13.27 -5.05
CA PHE A 75 -1.57 -12.54 -3.83
C PHE A 75 -2.18 -13.50 -2.80
N ALA A 76 -1.66 -13.51 -1.58
CA ALA A 76 -2.18 -14.32 -0.49
C ALA A 76 -2.57 -13.42 0.69
N THR A 77 -3.80 -13.54 1.16
CA THR A 77 -4.30 -12.80 2.32
C THR A 77 -3.90 -13.47 3.63
N SER A 78 -3.75 -12.69 4.70
CA SER A 78 -3.60 -13.19 6.08
C SER A 78 -2.49 -14.23 6.27
N VAL A 79 -1.30 -13.99 5.70
CA VAL A 79 -0.18 -14.94 5.74
C VAL A 79 0.69 -14.77 6.98
N ILE A 80 1.08 -13.53 7.31
CA ILE A 80 1.95 -13.20 8.43
C ILE A 80 1.23 -12.13 9.26
N ASN A 81 0.90 -12.43 10.51
CA ASN A 81 0.15 -11.53 11.41
C ASN A 81 -1.10 -10.92 10.75
N GLY A 82 -1.90 -11.71 10.06
CA GLY A 82 -3.06 -11.19 9.34
C GLY A 82 -2.74 -10.32 8.11
N MET A 83 -1.45 -9.98 7.88
CA MET A 83 -1.00 -9.20 6.73
C MET A 83 -0.86 -10.06 5.49
N PRO A 84 -1.09 -9.49 4.29
CA PRO A 84 -0.90 -10.21 3.03
C PRO A 84 0.60 -10.43 2.72
N ALA A 85 0.85 -11.40 1.85
CA ALA A 85 2.15 -11.63 1.23
C ALA A 85 1.99 -12.10 -0.21
N ILE A 86 3.04 -12.00 -1.00
CA ILE A 86 3.06 -12.51 -2.37
C ILE A 86 3.67 -13.91 -2.34
N GLN A 87 2.89 -14.89 -2.80
CA GLN A 87 3.29 -16.28 -2.90
C GLN A 87 4.00 -16.53 -4.24
N PHE A 88 5.21 -17.04 -4.15
CA PHE A 88 6.01 -17.53 -5.26
C PHE A 88 6.04 -19.05 -5.22
N ASP A 89 5.69 -19.68 -6.32
CA ASP A 89 5.88 -21.12 -6.45
C ASP A 89 7.27 -21.43 -7.05
N ASN A 90 7.81 -22.60 -6.72
CA ASN A 90 9.07 -23.06 -7.24
C ASN A 90 8.92 -24.23 -8.21
N VAL A 91 7.81 -24.31 -8.90
CA VAL A 91 7.56 -25.33 -9.91
C VAL A 91 8.40 -25.05 -11.14
N SER A 92 9.28 -25.96 -11.50
CA SER A 92 10.35 -25.77 -12.51
C SER A 92 9.85 -25.37 -13.91
N THR A 93 8.57 -25.60 -14.22
CA THR A 93 7.97 -25.25 -15.51
C THR A 93 7.27 -23.89 -15.51
N THR A 94 6.98 -23.32 -14.33
CA THR A 94 6.20 -22.09 -14.18
C THR A 94 6.91 -20.99 -13.40
N ASN A 95 7.95 -21.30 -12.67
CA ASN A 95 8.85 -20.40 -11.90
C ASN A 95 8.33 -18.98 -11.71
N ASP A 96 7.56 -18.75 -10.64
CA ASP A 96 7.04 -17.42 -10.33
C ASP A 96 8.16 -16.42 -10.11
N LYS A 97 8.06 -15.27 -10.74
CA LYS A 97 9.04 -14.18 -10.64
C LYS A 97 8.43 -12.84 -10.97
N MET A 98 9.04 -11.78 -10.46
CA MET A 98 8.74 -10.41 -10.84
C MET A 98 10.02 -9.73 -11.35
N ILE A 99 9.92 -8.89 -12.37
CA ILE A 99 11.06 -8.28 -13.06
C ILE A 99 10.83 -6.78 -13.20
N SER A 100 11.85 -5.99 -12.92
CA SER A 100 11.94 -4.59 -13.31
C SER A 100 13.13 -4.39 -14.23
N SER A 101 13.06 -3.45 -15.17
CA SER A 101 14.21 -3.05 -15.95
C SER A 101 15.37 -2.61 -15.06
N ASP A 102 16.56 -2.59 -15.61
CA ASP A 102 17.72 -1.98 -14.97
C ASP A 102 17.42 -0.53 -14.57
N SER A 103 17.96 -0.13 -13.41
CA SER A 103 17.80 1.23 -12.89
C SER A 103 19.13 1.73 -12.33
N PRO A 104 19.70 2.83 -12.88
CA PRO A 104 20.98 3.38 -12.46
C PRO A 104 21.04 3.79 -10.98
N ILE A 105 19.90 4.00 -10.33
CA ILE A 105 19.87 4.32 -8.90
C ILE A 105 20.30 3.13 -8.01
N LEU A 106 20.30 1.91 -8.57
CA LEU A 106 20.75 0.68 -7.91
C LEU A 106 22.21 0.35 -8.19
N ASP A 107 22.98 1.25 -8.81
CA ASP A 107 24.30 0.93 -9.30
C ASP A 107 25.40 1.74 -8.62
N ASN A 108 26.61 1.15 -8.64
CA ASN A 108 27.86 1.83 -8.36
C ASN A 108 27.91 2.58 -7.02
N THR A 109 27.33 1.99 -5.96
CA THR A 109 27.29 2.60 -4.64
C THR A 109 28.22 1.92 -3.63
N SER A 110 28.77 2.71 -2.71
CA SER A 110 29.61 2.23 -1.59
C SER A 110 28.80 1.81 -0.36
N GLY A 111 27.50 1.93 -0.39
CA GLY A 111 26.64 1.52 0.71
C GLY A 111 25.36 0.86 0.22
N TYR A 112 25.00 -0.26 0.85
CA TYR A 112 23.71 -0.92 0.66
C TYR A 112 23.14 -1.39 1.98
N SER A 113 21.82 -1.36 2.07
CA SER A 113 21.11 -2.05 3.15
C SER A 113 19.83 -2.66 2.60
N PHE A 114 19.64 -3.94 2.89
CA PHE A 114 18.51 -4.75 2.44
C PHE A 114 17.73 -5.25 3.65
N PHE A 115 16.39 -5.18 3.56
CA PHE A 115 15.50 -5.82 4.52
C PHE A 115 14.43 -6.58 3.77
N ASN A 116 14.19 -7.82 4.21
CA ASN A 116 13.22 -8.71 3.60
C ASN A 116 12.38 -9.38 4.68
N VAL A 117 11.06 -9.34 4.55
CA VAL A 117 10.15 -10.14 5.36
C VAL A 117 9.64 -11.28 4.51
N ILE A 118 9.95 -12.49 4.94
CA ILE A 118 9.70 -13.71 4.17
C ILE A 118 9.19 -14.85 5.04
N ARG A 119 8.50 -15.78 4.38
CA ARG A 119 8.13 -17.09 4.91
C ARG A 119 8.47 -18.15 3.86
N PRO A 120 9.69 -18.73 3.89
CA PRO A 120 10.09 -19.73 2.91
C PRO A 120 9.29 -21.02 3.09
N GLN A 121 8.86 -21.63 2.01
CA GLN A 121 8.30 -22.98 1.99
C GLN A 121 9.36 -24.04 1.67
N ASN A 122 10.44 -23.62 1.01
CA ASN A 122 11.59 -24.47 0.66
C ASN A 122 12.89 -23.81 1.12
N VAL A 123 13.66 -24.54 1.91
CA VAL A 123 14.99 -24.20 2.40
C VAL A 123 15.92 -25.41 2.22
N ASP A 124 15.90 -25.98 1.01
CA ASP A 124 16.71 -27.11 0.59
C ASP A 124 18.14 -26.69 0.22
N ASN A 125 18.92 -27.61 -0.35
CA ASN A 125 20.28 -27.33 -0.82
C ASN A 125 20.34 -26.67 -2.21
N GLU A 126 19.19 -26.29 -2.75
CA GLU A 126 19.09 -25.54 -4.00
C GLU A 126 19.12 -24.03 -3.74
N ALA A 127 19.69 -23.27 -4.66
CA ALA A 127 19.64 -21.82 -4.53
C ALA A 127 18.21 -21.31 -4.74
N ARG A 128 17.69 -20.58 -3.73
CA ARG A 128 16.33 -20.05 -3.68
C ARG A 128 16.39 -18.53 -3.49
N SER A 129 16.37 -17.78 -4.59
CA SER A 129 16.64 -16.35 -4.56
C SER A 129 15.41 -15.53 -4.16
N ILE A 130 15.58 -14.68 -3.17
CA ILE A 130 14.58 -13.70 -2.72
C ILE A 130 14.65 -12.47 -3.64
N VAL A 131 15.84 -11.87 -3.75
CA VAL A 131 16.12 -10.67 -4.54
C VAL A 131 17.45 -10.84 -5.24
N SER A 132 17.53 -10.46 -6.51
CA SER A 132 18.78 -10.44 -7.25
C SER A 132 18.83 -9.34 -8.31
N LYS A 133 20.04 -8.89 -8.64
CA LYS A 133 20.33 -8.03 -9.78
C LYS A 133 21.47 -8.70 -10.57
N ARG A 134 21.09 -9.53 -11.56
CA ARG A 134 22.03 -10.28 -12.40
C ARG A 134 21.37 -10.79 -13.67
N THR A 135 22.16 -11.02 -14.72
CA THR A 135 21.71 -11.60 -16.00
C THR A 135 21.96 -13.08 -16.12
N THR A 136 23.17 -13.55 -15.75
CA THR A 136 23.58 -14.94 -15.85
C THR A 136 24.50 -15.35 -14.72
N VAL A 137 24.62 -16.66 -14.48
CA VAL A 137 25.48 -17.23 -13.43
C VAL A 137 26.95 -16.86 -13.64
N GLY A 138 27.53 -16.15 -12.66
CA GLY A 138 28.98 -15.87 -12.59
C GLY A 138 29.48 -14.75 -13.51
N VAL A 139 28.57 -14.07 -14.23
CA VAL A 139 28.88 -12.92 -15.08
C VAL A 139 27.80 -11.88 -14.84
N ASP A 140 28.11 -10.59 -14.89
CA ASP A 140 27.13 -9.48 -14.75
C ASP A 140 26.21 -9.60 -13.52
N GLN A 141 26.80 -9.67 -12.34
CA GLN A 141 26.08 -9.72 -11.06
C GLN A 141 26.45 -8.51 -10.22
N SER A 142 25.44 -7.80 -9.67
CA SER A 142 25.62 -6.79 -8.64
C SER A 142 25.44 -7.41 -7.27
N PHE A 143 24.26 -7.98 -7.01
CA PHE A 143 23.94 -8.64 -5.74
C PHE A 143 22.96 -9.79 -5.91
N MET A 144 22.97 -10.70 -4.94
CA MET A 144 21.99 -11.77 -4.80
C MET A 144 21.79 -12.13 -3.32
N LEU A 145 20.53 -12.23 -2.91
CA LEU A 145 20.07 -12.58 -1.56
C LEU A 145 19.24 -13.86 -1.67
N PHE A 146 19.68 -14.97 -1.08
CA PHE A 146 19.11 -16.27 -1.38
C PHE A 146 19.32 -17.30 -0.26
N PHE A 147 18.51 -18.35 -0.23
CA PHE A 147 18.78 -19.55 0.54
C PHE A 147 19.61 -20.53 -0.29
N PHE A 148 20.47 -21.29 0.37
CA PHE A 148 21.27 -22.33 -0.26
C PHE A 148 21.73 -23.38 0.76
N THR A 149 22.77 -24.16 0.43
CA THR A 149 23.34 -25.28 1.17
C THR A 149 23.28 -25.12 2.68
N GLY A 150 22.76 -26.14 3.37
CA GLY A 150 22.58 -26.15 4.81
C GLY A 150 21.42 -25.31 5.30
N SER A 151 20.46 -25.00 4.41
CA SER A 151 19.28 -24.18 4.72
C SER A 151 19.66 -22.83 5.34
N ARG A 152 20.70 -22.18 4.81
CA ARG A 152 21.22 -20.90 5.30
C ARG A 152 20.89 -19.77 4.35
N TYR A 153 20.82 -18.56 4.88
CA TYR A 153 20.72 -17.33 4.10
C TYR A 153 22.10 -16.93 3.61
N TYR A 154 22.23 -16.81 2.31
CA TYR A 154 23.44 -16.43 1.59
C TYR A 154 23.29 -15.02 1.00
N VAL A 155 24.41 -14.32 0.99
CA VAL A 155 24.56 -13.01 0.38
C VAL A 155 25.74 -13.04 -0.57
N ASP A 156 25.54 -12.56 -1.79
CA ASP A 156 26.58 -12.38 -2.79
C ASP A 156 26.52 -10.92 -3.28
N LEU A 157 27.62 -10.19 -3.17
CA LEU A 157 27.73 -8.76 -3.48
C LEU A 157 28.79 -8.49 -4.55
N GLN A 158 29.18 -9.50 -5.32
CA GLN A 158 30.25 -9.40 -6.29
C GLN A 158 29.91 -10.04 -7.63
N THR A 159 30.66 -9.67 -8.67
CA THR A 159 30.61 -10.29 -9.99
C THR A 159 31.12 -11.75 -9.98
N THR A 160 31.95 -12.12 -9.01
CA THR A 160 32.58 -13.41 -8.89
C THR A 160 32.19 -14.11 -7.61
N ASN A 161 31.11 -14.78 -7.57
CA ASN A 161 30.70 -15.83 -6.63
C ASN A 161 31.40 -15.83 -5.23
N ASN A 162 31.62 -14.66 -4.64
CA ASN A 162 32.21 -14.45 -3.32
C ASN A 162 31.10 -14.28 -2.26
N ARG A 163 30.42 -15.37 -1.99
CA ARG A 163 29.25 -15.39 -1.11
C ARG A 163 29.62 -15.73 0.33
N PHE A 164 28.93 -15.10 1.25
CA PHE A 164 28.96 -15.45 2.66
C PHE A 164 27.55 -15.85 3.12
N ASN A 165 27.44 -16.50 4.27
CA ASN A 165 26.16 -16.98 4.78
C ASN A 165 26.05 -16.83 6.28
N THR A 166 24.80 -16.81 6.74
CA THR A 166 24.44 -16.81 8.17
C THR A 166 24.85 -18.11 8.86
N THR A 167 24.94 -18.06 10.18
CA THR A 167 25.19 -19.25 11.03
C THR A 167 23.91 -20.02 11.30
N THR A 168 22.78 -19.32 11.35
CA THR A 168 21.45 -19.90 11.56
C THR A 168 21.05 -20.81 10.41
N THR A 169 20.46 -21.96 10.76
CA THR A 169 19.75 -22.85 9.86
C THR A 169 18.26 -22.51 9.89
N TYR A 170 17.72 -22.12 8.75
CA TYR A 170 16.33 -21.71 8.61
C TYR A 170 15.43 -22.92 8.37
N THR A 171 14.19 -22.82 8.78
CA THR A 171 13.16 -23.86 8.59
C THR A 171 12.01 -23.33 7.73
N ALA A 172 11.46 -24.23 6.92
CA ALA A 172 10.31 -23.90 6.09
C ALA A 172 9.09 -23.51 6.94
N ASN A 173 8.25 -22.64 6.40
CA ASN A 173 7.01 -22.13 6.99
C ASN A 173 7.16 -21.29 8.27
N ASN A 174 8.36 -20.86 8.61
CA ASN A 174 8.59 -19.86 9.66
C ASN A 174 8.78 -18.47 9.04
N ASN A 175 8.39 -17.45 9.79
CA ASN A 175 8.53 -16.06 9.38
C ASN A 175 9.91 -15.53 9.78
N TYR A 176 10.53 -14.75 8.89
CA TYR A 176 11.85 -14.18 9.13
C TYR A 176 11.93 -12.73 8.66
N ILE A 177 12.61 -11.90 9.44
CA ILE A 177 13.17 -10.62 9.00
C ILE A 177 14.65 -10.88 8.71
N LEU A 178 15.05 -10.79 7.44
CA LEU A 178 16.43 -10.92 7.03
C LEU A 178 16.97 -9.56 6.60
N ASN A 179 18.09 -9.14 7.16
CA ASN A 179 18.71 -7.90 6.72
C ASN A 179 20.21 -8.06 6.47
N THR A 180 20.70 -7.27 5.52
CA THR A 180 22.09 -7.23 5.11
C THR A 180 22.52 -5.78 4.99
N VAL A 181 23.67 -5.45 5.57
CA VAL A 181 24.25 -4.11 5.54
C VAL A 181 25.64 -4.20 4.94
N TYR A 182 25.89 -3.41 3.90
CA TYR A 182 27.18 -3.27 3.25
C TYR A 182 27.71 -1.85 3.37
N ASN A 183 29.02 -1.73 3.69
CA ASN A 183 29.73 -0.46 3.78
C ASN A 183 31.11 -0.58 3.13
N GLY A 184 31.23 -0.17 1.88
CA GLY A 184 32.47 -0.20 1.12
C GLY A 184 33.55 0.78 1.59
N THR A 185 33.21 1.75 2.45
CA THR A 185 34.14 2.79 2.93
C THR A 185 35.01 2.36 4.10
N ILE A 186 34.68 1.24 4.74
CA ILE A 186 35.43 0.72 5.91
C ILE A 186 36.37 -0.42 5.54
N ALA A 187 37.10 -0.96 6.51
CA ALA A 187 38.01 -2.08 6.30
C ALA A 187 37.30 -3.31 5.72
N ALA A 188 37.92 -3.98 4.75
CA ALA A 188 37.34 -5.10 4.02
C ALA A 188 36.75 -6.19 4.93
N ALA A 189 37.39 -6.52 6.04
CA ALA A 189 36.96 -7.53 7.00
C ALA A 189 35.64 -7.21 7.73
N SER A 190 35.13 -5.99 7.59
CA SER A 190 33.92 -5.52 8.28
C SER A 190 32.84 -4.96 7.36
N ARG A 191 33.06 -5.02 6.03
CA ARG A 191 32.19 -4.35 5.04
C ARG A 191 30.80 -4.92 4.94
N ALA A 192 30.65 -6.22 5.10
CA ALA A 192 29.36 -6.87 4.95
C ALA A 192 28.91 -7.53 6.26
N ARG A 193 27.66 -7.31 6.64
CA ARG A 193 27.03 -7.90 7.82
C ARG A 193 25.66 -8.42 7.44
N ALA A 194 25.32 -9.63 7.90
CA ALA A 194 23.97 -10.17 7.75
C ALA A 194 23.37 -10.47 9.13
N TYR A 195 22.06 -10.28 9.22
CA TYR A 195 21.27 -10.40 10.45
C TYR A 195 20.00 -11.20 10.22
N THR A 196 19.57 -11.87 11.28
CA THR A 196 18.20 -12.37 11.43
C THR A 196 17.50 -11.55 12.52
N GLY A 197 16.54 -10.73 12.12
CA GLY A 197 16.03 -9.67 12.99
C GLY A 197 17.17 -8.77 13.48
N GLU A 198 17.37 -8.71 14.78
CA GLU A 198 18.47 -7.96 15.41
C GLU A 198 19.72 -8.81 15.73
N THR A 199 19.66 -10.13 15.54
CA THR A 199 20.81 -11.01 15.76
C THR A 199 21.83 -10.87 14.62
N LEU A 200 23.02 -10.38 14.94
CA LEU A 200 24.15 -10.40 14.01
C LEU A 200 24.63 -11.85 13.78
N GLU A 201 24.44 -12.34 12.57
CA GLU A 201 24.78 -13.69 12.17
C GLU A 201 26.24 -13.82 11.71
N ILE A 202 26.71 -12.82 10.96
CA ILE A 202 28.06 -12.79 10.40
C ILE A 202 28.51 -11.38 10.09
N THR A 203 29.81 -11.13 10.32
CA THR A 203 30.57 -10.04 9.72
C THR A 203 31.52 -10.67 8.70
N ALA A 204 31.36 -10.32 7.43
CA ALA A 204 32.08 -10.95 6.32
C ALA A 204 33.09 -9.99 5.68
N THR A 205 34.17 -10.58 5.16
CA THR A 205 35.15 -9.86 4.36
C THR A 205 34.62 -9.66 2.96
N GLU A 206 34.52 -8.40 2.56
CA GLU A 206 34.15 -7.99 1.21
C GLU A 206 35.26 -7.11 0.63
N THR A 207 35.85 -7.53 -0.51
CA THR A 207 36.99 -6.81 -1.09
C THR A 207 36.57 -5.57 -1.87
N ASN A 208 35.42 -5.59 -2.49
CA ASN A 208 34.90 -4.47 -3.25
C ASN A 208 34.58 -3.27 -2.34
N THR A 209 34.88 -2.08 -2.85
CA THR A 209 34.51 -0.79 -2.20
C THR A 209 33.21 -0.23 -2.74
N LEU A 210 32.75 -0.75 -3.87
CA LEU A 210 31.49 -0.42 -4.53
C LEU A 210 30.80 -1.73 -4.93
N ILE A 211 29.50 -1.77 -4.84
CA ILE A 211 28.72 -2.83 -5.47
C ILE A 211 28.82 -2.64 -6.99
N PRO A 212 29.15 -3.69 -7.75
CA PRO A 212 29.36 -3.58 -9.18
C PRO A 212 28.13 -3.06 -9.92
N ASP A 213 28.35 -2.13 -10.82
CA ASP A 213 27.39 -1.69 -11.81
C ASP A 213 27.23 -2.75 -12.91
N ASN A 214 26.00 -3.02 -13.31
CA ASN A 214 25.67 -3.78 -14.51
C ASN A 214 24.25 -3.47 -15.00
N ALA A 215 24.01 -3.69 -16.29
CA ALA A 215 22.72 -3.51 -16.95
C ALA A 215 21.72 -4.66 -16.69
N SER A 216 21.85 -5.36 -15.57
CA SER A 216 20.96 -6.47 -15.22
C SER A 216 19.64 -5.98 -14.65
N PRO A 217 18.53 -6.67 -14.92
CA PRO A 217 17.25 -6.37 -14.30
C PRO A 217 17.29 -6.64 -12.79
N LEU A 218 16.45 -5.93 -12.05
CA LEU A 218 16.10 -6.31 -10.68
C LEU A 218 15.05 -7.42 -10.72
N LEU A 219 15.24 -8.46 -9.94
CA LEU A 219 14.43 -9.67 -9.92
C LEU A 219 13.98 -9.99 -8.49
N ILE A 220 12.74 -10.38 -8.34
CA ILE A 220 12.17 -10.91 -7.09
C ILE A 220 11.71 -12.34 -7.35
N GLY A 221 12.07 -13.27 -6.47
CA GLY A 221 11.66 -14.68 -6.53
C GLY A 221 12.48 -15.57 -7.45
N THR A 222 13.56 -15.07 -8.06
CA THR A 222 14.46 -15.85 -8.93
C THR A 222 15.88 -15.32 -8.92
N THR A 223 16.85 -16.13 -9.37
CA THR A 223 18.26 -15.71 -9.48
C THR A 223 18.56 -14.88 -10.71
N ASP A 224 17.96 -15.23 -11.84
CA ASP A 224 18.04 -14.50 -13.11
C ASP A 224 16.83 -14.84 -13.99
N ALA A 225 16.72 -14.18 -15.14
CA ALA A 225 15.57 -14.37 -16.03
C ALA A 225 15.50 -15.77 -16.66
N THR A 226 16.60 -16.52 -16.67
CA THR A 226 16.76 -17.80 -17.41
C THR A 226 17.12 -19.01 -16.53
N ASP A 227 17.73 -18.79 -15.36
CA ASP A 227 18.39 -19.82 -14.54
C ASP A 227 17.41 -20.73 -13.78
N GLY A 228 16.19 -20.34 -13.61
CA GLY A 228 15.16 -21.20 -13.01
C GLY A 228 15.44 -21.67 -11.58
N ARG A 229 16.08 -20.85 -10.75
CA ARG A 229 16.28 -21.09 -9.30
C ARG A 229 15.27 -20.30 -8.48
N PRO A 230 14.00 -20.69 -8.55
CA PRO A 230 12.92 -19.92 -7.98
C PRO A 230 12.91 -19.99 -6.46
N PHE A 231 12.49 -18.89 -5.85
CA PHE A 231 12.05 -18.89 -4.45
C PHE A 231 10.73 -19.64 -4.33
N GLY A 232 10.60 -20.48 -3.31
CA GLY A 232 9.33 -21.12 -2.94
C GLY A 232 8.88 -20.62 -1.59
N GLY A 233 7.78 -19.88 -1.55
CA GLY A 233 7.28 -19.31 -0.30
C GLY A 233 6.61 -17.95 -0.47
N TYR A 234 6.58 -17.19 0.61
CA TYR A 234 5.92 -15.89 0.67
C TYR A 234 6.94 -14.78 0.90
N ILE A 235 6.79 -13.69 0.17
CA ILE A 235 7.53 -12.44 0.37
C ILE A 235 6.51 -11.36 0.72
N ALA A 236 6.61 -10.80 1.92
CA ALA A 236 5.67 -9.79 2.41
C ALA A 236 6.20 -8.37 2.19
N GLU A 237 7.51 -8.15 2.35
CA GLU A 237 8.12 -6.85 2.20
C GLU A 237 9.58 -6.97 1.74
N VAL A 238 9.99 -6.06 0.84
CA VAL A 238 11.38 -5.91 0.36
C VAL A 238 11.75 -4.45 0.37
N ILE A 239 12.86 -4.11 1.05
CA ILE A 239 13.35 -2.74 1.18
C ILE A 239 14.81 -2.70 0.77
N ILE A 240 15.19 -1.75 -0.08
CA ILE A 240 16.57 -1.52 -0.50
C ILE A 240 16.94 -0.05 -0.28
N TYR A 241 18.02 0.16 0.45
CA TYR A 241 18.70 1.44 0.56
C TYR A 241 20.01 1.37 -0.22
N THR A 242 20.36 2.41 -0.96
CA THR A 242 21.68 2.59 -1.61
C THR A 242 22.65 3.38 -0.72
N VAL A 243 22.44 3.27 0.57
CA VAL A 243 23.31 3.76 1.64
C VAL A 243 23.46 2.70 2.71
N THR A 244 24.56 2.78 3.45
CA THR A 244 24.73 2.02 4.69
C THR A 244 23.85 2.64 5.77
N VAL A 245 22.76 1.99 6.19
CA VAL A 245 22.04 2.40 7.40
C VAL A 245 22.92 2.14 8.63
N ASN A 246 22.94 3.09 9.58
CA ASN A 246 23.61 2.89 10.86
C ASN A 246 22.76 2.00 11.79
N ASP A 247 23.28 1.64 12.97
CA ASP A 247 22.59 0.71 13.86
C ASP A 247 21.25 1.27 14.36
N ALA A 248 21.15 2.58 14.66
CA ALA A 248 19.89 3.19 15.06
C ALA A 248 18.82 3.11 13.95
N GLN A 249 19.20 3.38 12.73
CA GLN A 249 18.31 3.26 11.56
C GLN A 249 17.88 1.81 11.32
N ARG A 250 18.82 0.85 11.44
CA ARG A 250 18.51 -0.58 11.31
C ARG A 250 17.54 -1.05 12.38
N ILE A 251 17.76 -0.65 13.63
CA ILE A 251 16.87 -0.96 14.77
C ILE A 251 15.47 -0.41 14.52
N LEU A 252 15.33 0.83 14.06
CA LEU A 252 14.02 1.42 13.73
C LEU A 252 13.29 0.62 12.65
N VAL A 253 13.98 0.27 11.54
CA VAL A 253 13.37 -0.52 10.46
C VAL A 253 12.97 -1.92 10.96
N ASN A 254 13.81 -2.58 11.77
CA ASN A 254 13.48 -3.89 12.32
C ASN A 254 12.30 -3.83 13.30
N ASN A 255 12.19 -2.79 14.14
CA ASN A 255 11.03 -2.61 15.02
C ASN A 255 9.74 -2.37 14.21
N TYR A 256 9.79 -1.59 13.12
CA TYR A 256 8.66 -1.45 12.20
C TYR A 256 8.23 -2.80 11.60
N LEU A 257 9.18 -3.60 11.12
CA LEU A 257 8.91 -4.89 10.51
C LEU A 257 8.44 -5.92 11.56
N SER A 258 9.06 -5.92 12.74
CA SER A 258 8.67 -6.75 13.88
C SER A 258 7.22 -6.51 14.26
N SER A 259 6.87 -5.27 14.54
CA SER A 259 5.51 -4.89 14.94
C SER A 259 4.47 -5.24 13.86
N LYS A 260 4.73 -4.86 12.61
CA LYS A 260 3.80 -5.08 11.51
C LYS A 260 3.51 -6.57 11.27
N TYR A 261 4.52 -7.42 11.42
CA TYR A 261 4.45 -8.83 11.07
C TYR A 261 4.44 -9.78 12.27
N ASP A 262 4.43 -9.25 13.50
CA ASP A 262 4.51 -10.01 14.77
C ASP A 262 5.66 -11.04 14.73
N ILE A 263 6.85 -10.56 14.39
CA ILE A 263 8.08 -11.36 14.34
C ILE A 263 9.01 -10.87 15.46
N ALA A 264 9.08 -11.61 16.55
CA ALA A 264 9.82 -11.22 17.72
C ALA A 264 11.30 -10.92 17.44
N LEU A 265 11.82 -9.83 17.98
CA LEU A 265 13.23 -9.48 17.95
C LEU A 265 13.92 -10.09 19.19
N SER A 266 15.10 -10.69 18.96
CA SER A 266 15.90 -11.29 20.03
C SER A 266 16.63 -10.25 20.90
N ALA A 267 16.79 -9.04 20.39
CA ALA A 267 17.42 -7.88 21.02
C ALA A 267 16.88 -6.59 20.40
N ASN A 268 17.12 -5.46 21.03
CA ASN A 268 16.76 -4.13 20.51
C ASN A 268 15.28 -3.99 20.13
N ASP A 269 14.42 -4.75 20.79
CA ASP A 269 12.99 -4.50 20.76
C ASP A 269 12.74 -3.21 21.56
N LYS A 270 12.42 -2.15 20.83
CA LYS A 270 12.27 -0.77 21.35
C LYS A 270 10.84 -0.29 21.29
N TYR A 271 9.91 -1.15 20.88
CA TYR A 271 8.52 -0.79 20.74
C TYR A 271 7.60 -1.87 21.31
N SER A 272 6.96 -1.56 22.40
CA SER A 272 6.03 -2.46 23.11
C SER A 272 4.55 -2.19 22.76
N GLY A 273 4.27 -1.20 21.92
CA GLY A 273 2.90 -0.85 21.53
C GLY A 273 2.20 -1.90 20.68
N ASP A 274 2.95 -2.82 20.07
CA ASP A 274 2.48 -3.96 19.29
C ASP A 274 2.05 -5.17 20.14
N THR A 275 2.28 -5.11 21.45
CA THR A 275 1.85 -6.21 22.33
C THR A 275 0.33 -6.20 22.55
N PRO A 276 -0.34 -7.38 22.62
CA PRO A 276 -1.76 -7.46 22.95
C PRO A 276 -2.16 -6.76 24.25
N ALA A 277 -1.25 -6.70 25.22
CA ALA A 277 -1.46 -6.01 26.50
C ALA A 277 -1.64 -4.49 26.31
N ASN A 278 -0.99 -3.91 25.32
CA ASN A 278 -1.08 -2.50 24.95
C ASN A 278 -2.11 -2.22 23.84
N GLY A 279 -2.71 -3.26 23.22
CA GLY A 279 -3.82 -3.13 22.26
C GLY A 279 -3.41 -3.15 20.80
N ASP A 280 -2.28 -3.75 20.45
CA ASP A 280 -1.80 -3.99 19.06
C ASP A 280 -1.73 -2.71 18.21
N TYR A 281 -0.89 -1.76 18.63
CA TYR A 281 -0.60 -0.51 17.87
C TYR A 281 0.54 -0.75 16.87
N ASP A 282 0.40 -1.75 16.05
CA ASP A 282 1.40 -2.38 15.18
C ASP A 282 1.59 -1.70 13.81
N ARG A 283 0.72 -0.73 13.47
CA ARG A 283 0.69 -0.12 12.15
C ARG A 283 1.51 1.15 12.07
N SER A 284 2.23 1.27 10.94
CA SER A 284 2.98 2.47 10.58
C SER A 284 3.97 2.93 11.66
N VAL A 285 4.56 1.97 12.38
CA VAL A 285 5.54 2.26 13.42
C VAL A 285 6.72 3.03 12.82
N ALA A 286 7.03 4.16 13.42
CA ALA A 286 8.13 5.03 13.01
C ALA A 286 8.68 5.77 14.23
N GLY A 287 9.92 6.20 14.16
CA GLY A 287 10.53 6.87 15.30
C GLY A 287 11.90 7.48 15.05
N VAL A 288 12.47 7.99 16.12
CA VAL A 288 13.83 8.52 16.18
C VAL A 288 14.63 7.75 17.23
N GLY A 289 15.93 7.62 17.02
CA GLY A 289 16.80 6.90 17.96
C GLY A 289 18.27 7.18 17.71
N ALA A 290 19.13 6.81 18.67
CA ALA A 290 20.57 6.97 18.57
C ALA A 290 21.32 5.77 19.10
N GLU A 291 22.38 5.38 18.41
CA GLU A 291 23.36 4.38 18.80
C GLU A 291 24.79 4.93 18.68
N ALA A 292 25.76 4.21 19.22
CA ALA A 292 27.17 4.60 19.16
C ALA A 292 27.69 4.76 17.70
N SER A 293 27.11 4.03 16.74
CA SER A 293 27.44 4.13 15.32
C SER A 293 26.77 5.30 14.59
N GLY A 294 25.88 6.03 15.25
CA GLY A 294 25.16 7.20 14.72
C GLY A 294 23.72 7.27 15.18
N SER A 295 23.11 8.42 15.02
CA SER A 295 21.68 8.65 15.27
C SER A 295 20.85 8.43 13.99
N SER A 296 19.55 8.22 14.18
CA SER A 296 18.57 8.36 13.12
C SER A 296 18.50 9.85 12.70
N PRO A 297 17.88 10.16 11.55
CA PRO A 297 17.51 11.53 11.23
C PRO A 297 16.73 12.19 12.37
N THR A 298 16.88 13.50 12.49
CA THR A 298 16.23 14.30 13.54
C THR A 298 14.72 14.43 13.40
N PHE A 299 14.16 13.93 12.32
CA PHE A 299 12.71 13.90 12.06
C PHE A 299 12.31 12.56 11.47
N SER A 300 11.27 11.96 11.99
CA SER A 300 10.67 10.74 11.50
C SER A 300 9.15 10.87 11.46
N ALA A 301 8.57 10.47 10.34
CA ALA A 301 7.13 10.31 10.18
C ALA A 301 6.88 9.10 9.28
N SER A 302 5.94 8.25 9.64
CA SER A 302 5.43 7.26 8.70
C SER A 302 4.46 7.94 7.74
N ALA A 303 4.59 7.65 6.45
CA ALA A 303 3.82 8.29 5.38
C ALA A 303 2.29 8.19 5.54
N ALA A 304 1.79 7.23 6.29
CA ALA A 304 0.36 6.98 6.48
C ALA A 304 -0.12 7.15 7.93
N SER A 305 0.79 7.46 8.88
CA SER A 305 0.38 7.53 10.29
C SER A 305 -0.29 8.85 10.65
N GLY A 306 0.11 9.94 10.02
CA GLY A 306 -0.29 11.29 10.41
C GLY A 306 0.46 11.82 11.64
N LEU A 307 1.32 11.05 12.28
CA LEU A 307 2.16 11.49 13.41
C LEU A 307 3.62 11.57 12.97
N GLY A 308 4.28 12.67 13.30
CA GLY A 308 5.71 12.87 13.15
C GLY A 308 6.37 13.27 14.46
N ILE A 309 7.60 12.83 14.67
CA ILE A 309 8.43 13.17 15.82
C ILE A 309 9.72 13.81 15.32
N ARG A 310 10.03 15.00 15.85
CA ARG A 310 11.27 15.73 15.56
C ARG A 310 12.04 15.92 16.84
N THR A 311 13.19 15.29 16.95
CA THR A 311 14.07 15.46 18.13
C THR A 311 14.80 16.79 18.07
N LEU A 312 14.75 17.56 19.15
CA LEU A 312 15.46 18.82 19.34
C LEU A 312 16.68 18.65 20.24
N SER A 313 16.55 17.86 21.32
CA SER A 313 17.65 17.62 22.27
C SER A 313 17.40 16.37 23.12
N GLY A 314 18.45 15.91 23.78
CA GLY A 314 18.39 14.84 24.77
C GLY A 314 18.57 13.42 24.25
N LEU A 315 18.65 13.21 22.92
CA LEU A 315 18.82 11.87 22.34
C LEU A 315 20.26 11.39 22.49
N GLY A 316 20.45 10.45 23.38
CA GLY A 316 21.72 9.77 23.66
C GLY A 316 21.79 8.36 23.06
N THR A 317 22.95 7.70 23.23
CA THR A 317 23.13 6.30 22.77
C THR A 317 22.17 5.37 23.50
N GLY A 318 21.40 4.60 22.74
CA GLY A 318 20.37 3.66 23.23
C GLY A 318 19.00 4.29 23.45
N ASP A 319 18.85 5.60 23.22
CA ASP A 319 17.58 6.30 23.37
C ASP A 319 16.74 6.20 22.09
N TYR A 320 15.43 5.99 22.28
CA TYR A 320 14.45 5.86 21.20
C TYR A 320 13.12 6.49 21.60
N VAL A 321 12.42 7.04 20.60
CA VAL A 321 10.99 7.33 20.66
C VAL A 321 10.34 6.75 19.41
N LEU A 322 9.48 5.77 19.59
CA LEU A 322 8.72 5.14 18.50
C LEU A 322 7.23 5.39 18.71
N ALA A 323 6.51 5.50 17.62
CA ALA A 323 5.07 5.66 17.62
C ALA A 323 4.42 4.79 16.55
N GLY A 324 3.35 4.11 16.90
CA GLY A 324 2.51 3.35 15.99
C GLY A 324 1.04 3.52 16.32
N HIS A 325 0.15 3.06 15.47
CA HIS A 325 -1.29 3.12 15.69
C HIS A 325 -1.95 1.77 15.39
N ALA A 326 -3.11 1.55 15.97
CA ALA A 326 -3.96 0.39 15.63
C ALA A 326 -4.62 0.58 14.25
N VAL A 327 -5.66 -0.17 13.94
CA VAL A 327 -6.41 0.01 12.68
C VAL A 327 -6.78 1.49 12.48
N PRO A 328 -6.48 2.08 11.32
CA PRO A 328 -6.74 3.51 11.09
C PRO A 328 -8.21 3.84 11.28
N SER A 329 -8.49 4.89 12.07
CA SER A 329 -9.80 5.49 12.21
C SER A 329 -9.65 7.01 12.14
N ASN A 330 -10.53 7.66 11.40
CA ASN A 330 -10.47 9.10 11.14
C ASN A 330 -11.73 9.84 11.59
N SER A 331 -12.54 9.25 12.46
CA SER A 331 -13.72 9.90 13.00
C SER A 331 -13.40 10.91 14.09
N VAL A 332 -14.36 11.79 14.35
CA VAL A 332 -14.35 12.76 15.45
C VAL A 332 -15.13 12.17 16.63
N ILE A 333 -14.48 12.12 17.79
CA ILE A 333 -15.09 11.62 19.03
C ILE A 333 -15.44 12.81 19.93
N THR A 334 -16.71 12.90 20.35
CA THR A 334 -17.21 13.92 21.27
C THR A 334 -17.67 13.37 22.62
N SER A 335 -17.74 12.05 22.75
CA SER A 335 -18.24 11.36 23.96
C SER A 335 -17.15 10.97 24.96
N ASP A 336 -15.92 10.75 24.50
CA ASP A 336 -14.77 10.32 25.31
C ASP A 336 -13.73 11.45 25.34
N ILE A 337 -14.09 12.56 25.95
CA ILE A 337 -13.32 13.82 26.02
C ILE A 337 -13.21 14.36 27.44
N ILE A 338 -13.39 13.50 28.44
CA ILE A 338 -13.26 13.88 29.85
C ILE A 338 -11.83 14.41 30.09
N GLY A 339 -11.73 15.64 30.59
CA GLY A 339 -10.46 16.34 30.77
C GLY A 339 -10.19 17.42 29.71
N LEU A 340 -10.92 17.44 28.60
CA LEU A 340 -10.85 18.50 27.60
C LEU A 340 -12.02 19.47 27.78
N SER A 341 -11.74 20.73 28.10
CA SER A 341 -12.75 21.77 28.30
C SER A 341 -12.80 22.70 27.09
N GLY A 342 -14.02 23.14 26.69
CA GLY A 342 -14.17 24.04 25.56
C GLY A 342 -15.63 24.23 25.18
N THR A 343 -15.89 25.04 24.14
CA THR A 343 -17.28 25.33 23.68
C THR A 343 -17.84 24.15 22.88
N ASN A 344 -17.01 23.44 22.12
CA ASN A 344 -17.38 22.26 21.35
C ASN A 344 -16.17 21.32 21.28
N PRO A 345 -15.83 20.68 22.40
CA PRO A 345 -14.61 19.86 22.48
C PRO A 345 -14.77 18.54 21.74
N ALA A 346 -13.70 18.11 21.11
CA ALA A 346 -13.65 16.85 20.36
C ALA A 346 -12.21 16.31 20.27
N ARG A 347 -12.05 15.05 19.94
CA ARG A 347 -10.74 14.46 19.63
C ARG A 347 -10.78 13.62 18.36
N TRP A 348 -9.61 13.38 17.78
CA TRP A 348 -9.45 12.40 16.71
C TRP A 348 -9.65 10.99 17.29
N SER A 349 -10.38 10.13 16.59
CA SER A 349 -10.58 8.73 17.00
C SER A 349 -9.29 7.93 16.94
N ARG A 350 -8.37 8.27 16.01
CA ARG A 350 -7.08 7.62 15.90
C ARG A 350 -6.25 7.88 17.17
N ILE A 351 -5.66 6.82 17.66
CA ILE A 351 -4.81 6.81 18.84
C ILE A 351 -3.47 6.23 18.41
N TRP A 352 -2.41 6.85 18.89
CA TRP A 352 -1.05 6.33 18.76
C TRP A 352 -0.57 5.86 20.13
N TYR A 353 0.14 4.73 20.15
CA TYR A 353 0.97 4.38 21.29
C TYR A 353 2.36 4.95 21.03
N ILE A 354 2.89 5.72 21.96
CA ILE A 354 4.26 6.22 21.92
C ILE A 354 5.05 5.49 22.99
N ASP A 355 6.18 4.91 22.57
CA ASP A 355 7.14 4.21 23.43
C ASP A 355 8.43 5.02 23.51
N VAL A 356 8.90 5.25 24.71
CA VAL A 356 10.07 6.09 25.01
C VAL A 356 11.12 5.29 25.75
N THR A 357 12.18 4.93 25.09
CA THR A 357 13.39 4.39 25.74
C THR A 357 14.40 5.52 25.90
N ASN A 358 14.66 5.94 27.14
CA ASN A 358 15.64 6.99 27.46
C ASN A 358 16.38 6.66 28.75
N ALA A 359 17.71 6.59 28.71
CA ALA A 359 18.53 6.14 29.81
C ALA A 359 18.83 7.22 30.87
N GLY A 360 18.45 8.49 30.71
CA GLY A 360 18.84 9.41 31.75
C GLY A 360 18.43 10.88 31.67
N ALA A 361 18.23 11.46 30.53
CA ALA A 361 17.83 12.87 30.38
C ALA A 361 16.43 12.99 29.81
N VAL A 362 15.75 14.12 30.06
CA VAL A 362 14.50 14.44 29.39
C VAL A 362 14.79 14.59 27.91
N LEU A 363 14.11 13.79 27.07
CA LEU A 363 14.13 13.94 25.62
C LEU A 363 13.13 15.03 25.24
N GLN A 364 13.59 16.07 24.56
CA GLN A 364 12.72 17.12 24.06
C GLN A 364 12.50 16.93 22.55
N ALA A 365 11.23 16.88 22.14
CA ALA A 365 10.86 16.71 20.75
C ALA A 365 9.65 17.57 20.36
N ASP A 366 9.55 17.92 19.05
CA ASP A 366 8.28 18.36 18.49
C ASP A 366 7.44 17.14 18.13
N VAL A 367 6.18 17.15 18.53
CA VAL A 367 5.17 16.18 18.12
C VAL A 367 4.27 16.86 17.07
N GLU A 368 4.25 16.33 15.85
CA GLU A 368 3.54 16.91 14.71
C GLU A 368 2.39 15.99 14.28
N PHE A 369 1.16 16.51 14.23
CA PHE A 369 0.03 15.79 13.63
C PHE A 369 -0.27 16.37 12.25
N ASP A 370 0.07 15.63 11.20
CA ASP A 370 -0.31 15.96 9.83
C ASP A 370 -1.68 15.32 9.52
N MET A 371 -2.70 16.17 9.50
CA MET A 371 -4.09 15.73 9.32
C MET A 371 -4.27 15.00 7.99
N VAL A 372 -3.72 15.53 6.90
CA VAL A 372 -3.87 14.97 5.54
C VAL A 372 -3.06 13.68 5.39
N ALA A 373 -1.81 13.64 5.86
CA ALA A 373 -1.02 12.41 5.83
C ALA A 373 -1.66 11.30 6.66
N GLY A 374 -2.39 11.64 7.72
CA GLY A 374 -3.20 10.71 8.49
C GLY A 374 -4.48 10.23 7.81
N GLY A 375 -4.76 10.68 6.59
CA GLY A 375 -5.94 10.28 5.84
C GLY A 375 -7.19 11.11 6.16
N MET A 376 -7.03 12.24 6.85
CA MET A 376 -8.11 13.18 7.05
C MET A 376 -8.16 14.17 5.89
N SER A 377 -9.28 14.27 5.22
CA SER A 377 -9.46 15.13 4.05
C SER A 377 -10.18 16.43 4.39
N GLY A 378 -9.91 17.50 3.64
CA GLY A 378 -10.74 18.70 3.57
C GLY A 378 -10.52 19.74 4.66
N THR A 379 -9.72 19.50 5.71
CA THR A 379 -9.63 20.46 6.81
C THR A 379 -8.24 21.06 6.93
N THR A 380 -8.15 22.37 6.80
CA THR A 380 -6.96 23.12 7.19
C THR A 380 -7.07 23.47 8.67
N PRO A 381 -6.12 23.03 9.52
CA PRO A 381 -6.09 23.44 10.91
C PRO A 381 -6.11 24.97 11.03
N ALA A 382 -6.90 25.49 11.99
CA ALA A 382 -7.04 26.93 12.17
C ALA A 382 -6.29 27.41 13.42
N THR A 383 -6.91 27.75 14.50
CA THR A 383 -6.28 28.36 15.67
C THR A 383 -5.47 27.35 16.48
N ALA A 384 -4.14 27.45 16.50
CA ALA A 384 -3.25 26.48 17.20
C ALA A 384 -3.62 26.26 18.66
N SER A 385 -3.89 27.32 19.42
CA SER A 385 -4.20 27.24 20.85
C SER A 385 -5.46 26.42 21.19
N ASN A 386 -6.31 26.15 20.19
CA ASN A 386 -7.47 25.28 20.38
C ASN A 386 -7.10 23.80 20.36
N TYR A 387 -5.97 23.42 19.73
CA TYR A 387 -5.56 22.03 19.66
C TYR A 387 -4.76 21.61 20.88
N LYS A 388 -5.03 20.41 21.37
CA LYS A 388 -4.43 19.83 22.57
C LYS A 388 -3.83 18.46 22.24
N LEU A 389 -2.61 18.22 22.69
CA LEU A 389 -2.05 16.88 22.80
C LEU A 389 -2.71 16.20 23.99
N LEU A 390 -3.38 15.11 23.75
CA LEU A 390 -4.05 14.32 24.78
C LEU A 390 -3.25 13.04 25.05
N TYR A 391 -3.12 12.70 26.33
CA TYR A 391 -2.42 11.54 26.83
C TYR A 391 -3.26 10.73 27.80
N ARG A 392 -3.10 9.43 27.81
CA ARG A 392 -3.52 8.52 28.88
C ARG A 392 -2.56 7.35 29.00
N ALA A 393 -2.34 6.85 30.23
CA ALA A 393 -1.38 5.78 30.49
C ALA A 393 -1.93 4.37 30.17
N GLY A 394 -3.24 4.20 30.08
CA GLY A 394 -3.86 2.88 29.86
C GLY A 394 -4.73 2.83 28.60
N THR A 395 -5.11 1.61 28.19
CA THR A 395 -6.00 1.37 27.02
C THR A 395 -7.37 2.02 27.17
N SER A 396 -7.77 2.38 28.38
CA SER A 396 -9.05 3.03 28.71
C SER A 396 -8.87 4.09 29.79
N GLY A 397 -9.89 4.87 30.07
CA GLY A 397 -9.87 5.94 31.06
C GLY A 397 -9.90 7.34 30.45
N ALA A 398 -9.90 8.33 31.32
CA ALA A 398 -9.95 9.75 30.93
C ALA A 398 -8.65 10.18 30.25
N TRP A 399 -8.76 11.04 29.27
CA TRP A 399 -7.64 11.76 28.67
C TRP A 399 -7.20 12.92 29.57
N SER A 400 -5.93 13.19 29.62
CA SER A 400 -5.34 14.38 30.21
C SER A 400 -4.74 15.26 29.11
N GLU A 401 -4.82 16.58 29.26
CA GLU A 401 -4.12 17.53 28.41
C GLU A 401 -2.61 17.45 28.73
N ALA A 402 -1.82 16.99 27.77
CA ALA A 402 -0.37 16.90 27.89
C ALA A 402 0.33 18.17 27.40
N ALA A 403 -0.20 18.80 26.34
CA ALA A 403 0.32 20.06 25.80
C ALA A 403 -0.73 20.81 25.00
N THR A 404 -0.51 22.12 24.84
CA THR A 404 -1.24 22.96 23.87
C THR A 404 -0.39 23.15 22.61
N ALA A 405 -1.00 23.09 21.44
CA ALA A 405 -0.27 23.28 20.18
C ALA A 405 0.35 24.69 20.13
N SER A 406 1.61 24.73 19.72
CA SER A 406 2.41 25.94 19.61
C SER A 406 2.22 26.67 18.29
N SER A 407 2.00 25.90 17.19
CA SER A 407 1.87 26.45 15.84
C SER A 407 1.13 25.51 14.90
N ILE A 408 0.76 26.05 13.73
CA ILE A 408 0.20 25.33 12.59
C ILE A 408 1.09 25.61 11.39
N SER A 409 1.38 24.60 10.59
CA SER A 409 2.12 24.72 9.33
C SER A 409 1.46 23.88 8.24
N GLY A 410 0.70 24.52 7.37
CA GLY A 410 -0.11 23.84 6.37
C GLY A 410 -1.15 22.94 7.02
N THR A 411 -1.08 21.64 6.76
CA THR A 411 -1.98 20.61 7.32
C THR A 411 -1.53 20.07 8.69
N LYS A 412 -0.40 20.59 9.22
CA LYS A 412 0.21 20.10 10.46
C LYS A 412 -0.12 20.95 11.66
N VAL A 413 -0.49 20.30 12.74
CA VAL A 413 -0.57 20.89 14.09
C VAL A 413 0.66 20.45 14.87
N ILE A 414 1.40 21.42 15.42
CA ILE A 414 2.72 21.20 16.02
C ILE A 414 2.67 21.50 17.53
N PHE A 415 3.10 20.55 18.32
CA PHE A 415 3.36 20.64 19.76
C PHE A 415 4.87 20.70 19.94
N ALA A 416 5.42 21.93 19.95
CA ALA A 416 6.85 22.13 20.00
C ALA A 416 7.41 21.90 21.41
N SER A 417 8.63 21.35 21.45
CA SER A 417 9.41 21.18 22.68
C SER A 417 8.69 20.35 23.76
N TYR A 418 7.92 19.34 23.34
CA TYR A 418 7.33 18.41 24.29
C TYR A 418 8.42 17.57 24.95
N ASN A 419 8.34 17.43 26.28
CA ASN A 419 9.31 16.67 27.05
C ASN A 419 8.80 15.25 27.29
N PHE A 420 9.53 14.27 26.79
CA PHE A 420 9.33 12.86 27.12
C PHE A 420 10.25 12.47 28.29
N ASN A 421 9.67 11.94 29.36
CA ASN A 421 10.37 11.50 30.55
C ASN A 421 10.37 9.98 30.59
N ASN A 422 11.41 9.35 30.05
CA ASN A 422 11.67 7.91 30.13
C ASN A 422 10.45 7.07 30.53
N ASN A 423 10.11 6.00 29.94
CA ASN A 423 8.98 5.07 30.19
C ASN A 423 7.75 5.60 31.00
N ALA A 424 7.87 6.74 31.68
CA ALA A 424 6.75 7.38 32.39
C ALA A 424 5.75 8.04 31.43
N ASP A 425 6.18 8.31 30.20
CA ASP A 425 5.37 8.89 29.15
C ASP A 425 5.03 7.85 28.05
N ASP A 426 5.34 6.56 28.29
CA ASP A 426 4.80 5.49 27.46
C ASP A 426 3.28 5.48 27.57
N GLY A 427 2.61 5.36 26.46
CA GLY A 427 1.15 5.31 26.49
C GLY A 427 0.48 5.85 25.23
N TYR A 428 -0.75 6.23 25.40
CA TYR A 428 -1.68 6.52 24.34
C TYR A 428 -1.81 8.01 24.12
N TYR A 429 -1.65 8.42 22.87
CA TYR A 429 -1.70 9.82 22.47
C TYR A 429 -2.72 10.03 21.35
N THR A 430 -3.36 11.18 21.37
CA THR A 430 -4.20 11.65 20.27
C THR A 430 -4.26 13.19 20.27
N ILE A 431 -4.80 13.77 19.22
CA ILE A 431 -5.04 15.21 19.18
C ILE A 431 -6.49 15.51 19.47
N GLY A 432 -6.75 16.50 20.32
CA GLY A 432 -8.06 17.07 20.58
C GLY A 432 -8.16 18.52 20.19
N THR A 433 -9.36 19.03 20.12
CA THR A 433 -9.69 20.45 19.95
C THR A 433 -10.68 20.90 21.01
N MET A 434 -10.49 22.11 21.55
CA MET A 434 -11.46 22.74 22.48
C MET A 434 -12.67 23.31 21.74
N ASN A 435 -12.58 23.51 20.46
CA ASN A 435 -13.65 24.07 19.62
C ASN A 435 -13.60 23.50 18.21
N ASN A 436 -14.32 22.41 18.00
CA ASN A 436 -14.36 21.70 16.71
C ASN A 436 -15.04 22.52 15.60
N ALA A 437 -15.81 23.55 15.94
CA ALA A 437 -16.42 24.45 14.95
C ALA A 437 -15.45 25.49 14.39
N LEU A 438 -14.49 25.98 15.21
CA LEU A 438 -13.49 26.99 14.79
C LEU A 438 -12.14 26.39 14.47
N SER A 439 -11.84 25.25 15.01
CA SER A 439 -10.59 24.49 14.80
C SER A 439 -10.95 23.03 14.62
N PRO A 440 -11.54 22.70 13.45
CA PRO A 440 -12.10 21.38 13.22
C PRO A 440 -11.04 20.30 13.21
N LEU A 441 -11.44 19.14 13.73
CA LEU A 441 -10.85 17.87 13.37
C LEU A 441 -11.60 17.41 12.12
N PRO A 442 -10.90 16.90 11.11
CA PRO A 442 -11.52 16.58 9.83
C PRO A 442 -12.65 15.56 9.90
N ILE A 443 -13.52 15.64 8.90
CA ILE A 443 -14.70 14.84 8.70
C ILE A 443 -14.32 13.45 8.19
N GLU A 444 -14.98 12.42 8.68
CA GLU A 444 -14.83 11.07 8.13
C GLU A 444 -15.94 10.76 7.14
N LEU A 445 -15.56 10.54 5.90
CA LEU A 445 -16.33 9.78 4.94
C LEU A 445 -16.20 8.29 5.31
N LEU A 446 -17.22 7.71 5.92
CA LEU A 446 -17.19 6.33 6.40
C LEU A 446 -17.18 5.31 5.26
N SER A 447 -17.94 5.59 4.22
CA SER A 447 -18.01 4.74 3.04
C SER A 447 -18.25 5.56 1.78
N PHE A 448 -17.72 5.09 0.67
CA PHE A 448 -18.11 5.48 -0.67
C PHE A 448 -18.04 4.23 -1.53
N ASP A 449 -19.20 3.83 -2.06
CA ASP A 449 -19.36 2.61 -2.85
C ASP A 449 -20.20 2.88 -4.10
N ALA A 450 -19.87 2.18 -5.18
CA ALA A 450 -20.59 2.19 -6.42
C ALA A 450 -20.85 0.74 -6.84
N ILE A 451 -22.10 0.40 -7.10
CA ILE A 451 -22.52 -0.96 -7.41
C ILE A 451 -23.39 -0.94 -8.68
N MET A 452 -23.05 -1.85 -9.60
CA MET A 452 -23.85 -2.03 -10.81
C MET A 452 -25.23 -2.61 -10.47
N ASN A 453 -26.28 -1.95 -10.95
CA ASN A 453 -27.65 -2.36 -10.81
C ASN A 453 -28.36 -2.25 -12.18
N ASP A 454 -28.47 -3.39 -12.87
CA ASP A 454 -28.99 -3.49 -14.25
C ASP A 454 -28.25 -2.56 -15.23
N LYS A 455 -28.81 -1.41 -15.60
CA LYS A 455 -28.25 -0.47 -16.59
C LYS A 455 -27.71 0.82 -15.96
N HIS A 456 -27.71 0.93 -14.66
CA HIS A 456 -27.25 2.09 -13.92
C HIS A 456 -26.33 1.68 -12.77
N VAL A 457 -25.62 2.65 -12.23
CA VAL A 457 -24.77 2.44 -11.06
C VAL A 457 -25.40 3.13 -9.87
N ASP A 458 -25.74 2.35 -8.84
CA ASP A 458 -26.13 2.86 -7.54
C ASP A 458 -24.89 3.33 -6.79
N ILE A 459 -24.88 4.58 -6.36
CA ILE A 459 -23.78 5.22 -5.66
C ILE A 459 -24.26 5.56 -4.26
N THR A 460 -23.52 5.09 -3.25
CA THR A 460 -23.88 5.31 -1.85
C THR A 460 -22.66 5.78 -1.07
N TRP A 461 -22.87 6.68 -0.12
CA TRP A 461 -21.84 7.07 0.82
C TRP A 461 -22.45 7.43 2.18
N ALA A 462 -21.61 7.38 3.18
CA ALA A 462 -22.00 7.75 4.54
C ALA A 462 -20.94 8.64 5.19
N THR A 463 -21.39 9.63 5.95
CA THR A 463 -20.54 10.49 6.76
C THR A 463 -20.86 10.32 8.23
N ALA A 464 -19.85 10.25 9.09
CA ALA A 464 -20.03 10.22 10.54
C ALA A 464 -20.40 11.61 11.07
N THR A 465 -19.78 12.63 10.50
CA THR A 465 -19.99 14.04 10.84
C THR A 465 -19.79 14.88 9.58
N GLU A 466 -20.39 16.07 9.55
CA GLU A 466 -20.12 17.07 8.52
C GLU A 466 -19.88 18.43 9.18
N ILE A 467 -18.93 19.18 8.68
CA ILE A 467 -18.62 20.53 9.14
C ILE A 467 -18.31 21.39 7.94
N ASN A 468 -19.04 22.48 7.79
CA ASN A 468 -18.87 23.45 6.71
C ASN A 468 -19.01 22.85 5.30
N ASN A 469 -19.62 21.68 5.16
CA ASN A 469 -19.74 20.92 3.91
C ASN A 469 -20.90 21.49 3.07
N ASP A 470 -20.64 22.01 1.88
CA ASP A 470 -21.63 22.63 1.00
C ASP A 470 -22.32 21.58 0.12
N TYR A 471 -21.52 20.82 -0.65
CA TYR A 471 -22.05 19.79 -1.53
C TYR A 471 -21.02 18.70 -1.85
N TYR A 472 -21.53 17.58 -2.32
CA TYR A 472 -20.77 16.48 -2.91
C TYR A 472 -20.90 16.51 -4.43
N THR A 473 -19.77 16.35 -5.13
CA THR A 473 -19.75 16.08 -6.58
C THR A 473 -19.38 14.63 -6.78
N ILE A 474 -20.22 13.86 -7.45
CA ILE A 474 -19.89 12.53 -7.92
C ILE A 474 -19.20 12.70 -9.25
N GLU A 475 -17.98 12.19 -9.34
CA GLU A 475 -17.18 12.24 -10.55
C GLU A 475 -16.92 10.83 -11.08
N LYS A 476 -16.98 10.65 -12.41
CA LYS A 476 -16.72 9.38 -13.08
C LYS A 476 -15.62 9.49 -14.13
N SER A 477 -14.93 8.39 -14.41
CA SER A 477 -13.80 8.31 -15.34
C SER A 477 -13.76 6.97 -16.07
N LYS A 478 -13.21 6.97 -17.30
CA LYS A 478 -12.90 5.74 -18.07
C LYS A 478 -11.52 5.17 -17.77
N ASP A 479 -10.59 6.01 -17.35
CA ASP A 479 -9.16 5.69 -17.21
C ASP A 479 -8.64 5.81 -15.78
N GLY A 480 -9.49 6.26 -14.84
CA GLY A 480 -9.13 6.51 -13.45
C GLY A 480 -8.25 7.77 -13.24
N ILE A 481 -7.99 8.54 -14.30
CA ILE A 481 -7.12 9.73 -14.29
C ILE A 481 -7.93 10.97 -14.62
N ASN A 482 -8.68 10.95 -15.72
CA ASN A 482 -9.46 12.07 -16.22
C ASN A 482 -10.91 11.90 -15.76
N PHE A 483 -11.36 12.73 -14.83
CA PHE A 483 -12.70 12.65 -14.23
C PHE A 483 -13.62 13.74 -14.78
N GLU A 484 -14.87 13.38 -15.02
CA GLU A 484 -15.97 14.29 -15.33
C GLU A 484 -17.05 14.23 -14.28
N THR A 485 -17.76 15.33 -14.06
CA THR A 485 -18.89 15.38 -13.12
C THR A 485 -20.04 14.52 -13.62
N SER A 486 -20.51 13.57 -12.80
CA SER A 486 -21.72 12.79 -13.01
C SER A 486 -22.93 13.50 -12.42
N SER A 487 -22.83 13.95 -11.16
CA SER A 487 -23.91 14.64 -10.42
C SER A 487 -23.38 15.46 -9.27
N ILE A 488 -24.26 16.28 -8.69
CA ILE A 488 -23.99 17.07 -7.48
C ILE A 488 -25.14 16.83 -6.50
N VAL A 489 -24.79 16.61 -5.23
CA VAL A 489 -25.73 16.36 -4.14
C VAL A 489 -25.41 17.32 -2.99
N ASP A 490 -26.43 18.07 -2.51
CA ASP A 490 -26.27 18.99 -1.39
C ASP A 490 -25.86 18.22 -0.12
N ALA A 491 -24.94 18.79 0.63
CA ALA A 491 -24.52 18.27 1.92
C ALA A 491 -25.38 18.84 3.07
N ALA A 492 -25.24 18.28 4.27
CA ALA A 492 -25.97 18.75 5.44
C ALA A 492 -25.38 20.04 6.05
N GLY A 493 -24.30 20.56 5.53
CA GLY A 493 -23.60 21.73 6.07
C GLY A 493 -22.83 21.40 7.34
N ASN A 494 -23.54 21.22 8.45
CA ASN A 494 -22.98 20.81 9.74
C ASN A 494 -23.85 19.70 10.35
N SER A 495 -23.23 18.57 10.66
CA SER A 495 -23.88 17.43 11.31
C SER A 495 -22.89 16.70 12.22
N VAL A 496 -23.34 16.28 13.38
CA VAL A 496 -22.61 15.41 14.32
C VAL A 496 -23.21 14.01 14.39
N SER A 497 -24.05 13.66 13.42
CA SER A 497 -24.74 12.37 13.33
C SER A 497 -24.43 11.71 12.01
N LEU A 498 -24.46 10.38 11.99
CA LEU A 498 -24.35 9.59 10.77
C LEU A 498 -25.40 10.03 9.74
N ILE A 499 -24.96 10.39 8.56
CA ILE A 499 -25.82 10.67 7.41
C ILE A 499 -25.47 9.71 6.29
N ASN A 500 -26.50 9.09 5.71
CA ASN A 500 -26.39 8.22 4.55
C ASN A 500 -26.94 8.96 3.32
N TYR A 501 -26.15 8.96 2.28
CA TYR A 501 -26.46 9.53 0.98
C TYR A 501 -26.57 8.47 -0.08
N LYS A 502 -27.32 8.75 -1.12
CA LYS A 502 -27.40 7.92 -2.31
C LYS A 502 -27.63 8.76 -3.56
N ASP A 503 -27.10 8.27 -4.67
CA ASP A 503 -27.34 8.82 -6.00
C ASP A 503 -27.23 7.71 -7.05
N VAL A 504 -27.57 8.02 -8.30
CA VAL A 504 -27.62 7.03 -9.38
C VAL A 504 -26.97 7.60 -10.64
N ASP A 505 -25.94 6.97 -11.16
CA ASP A 505 -25.46 7.23 -12.53
C ASP A 505 -26.25 6.38 -13.52
N THR A 506 -27.15 7.03 -14.27
CA THR A 506 -27.99 6.38 -15.31
C THR A 506 -27.27 6.17 -16.63
N ASN A 507 -26.05 6.69 -16.79
CA ASN A 507 -25.24 6.60 -17.99
C ASN A 507 -23.77 6.19 -17.69
N PRO A 508 -23.54 5.00 -17.07
CA PRO A 508 -22.19 4.52 -16.84
C PRO A 508 -21.48 4.27 -18.16
N PHE A 509 -20.14 4.35 -18.15
CA PHE A 509 -19.37 3.99 -19.33
C PHE A 509 -19.42 2.49 -19.59
N GLU A 510 -19.51 2.09 -20.85
CA GLU A 510 -19.34 0.69 -21.22
C GLU A 510 -17.92 0.21 -20.88
N GLY A 511 -17.80 -0.95 -20.25
CA GLY A 511 -16.57 -1.45 -19.67
C GLY A 511 -16.37 -1.00 -18.23
N ILE A 512 -15.13 -0.68 -17.87
CA ILE A 512 -14.83 -0.24 -16.51
C ILE A 512 -15.08 1.25 -16.37
N SER A 513 -15.92 1.61 -15.39
CA SER A 513 -16.11 2.98 -14.93
C SER A 513 -15.47 3.15 -13.54
N TYR A 514 -14.73 4.21 -13.36
CA TYR A 514 -14.16 4.61 -12.06
C TYR A 514 -14.99 5.76 -11.50
N TYR A 515 -15.29 5.70 -10.21
CA TYR A 515 -16.04 6.74 -9.50
C TYR A 515 -15.23 7.26 -8.31
N ARG A 516 -15.35 8.55 -8.03
CA ARG A 516 -14.91 9.18 -6.79
C ARG A 516 -15.89 10.24 -6.34
N LEU A 517 -15.93 10.49 -5.04
CA LEU A 517 -16.68 11.57 -4.45
C LEU A 517 -15.76 12.75 -4.20
N LYS A 518 -16.16 13.94 -4.61
CA LYS A 518 -15.51 15.21 -4.26
C LYS A 518 -16.41 15.94 -3.29
N GLN A 519 -15.98 16.09 -2.05
CA GLN A 519 -16.62 16.94 -1.05
C GLN A 519 -16.14 18.37 -1.23
N THR A 520 -17.02 19.35 -1.19
CA THR A 520 -16.70 20.77 -1.30
C THR A 520 -17.34 21.54 -0.15
N ASP A 521 -16.52 22.33 0.55
CA ASP A 521 -16.95 23.16 1.68
C ASP A 521 -17.45 24.54 1.20
N PHE A 522 -18.22 25.26 2.03
CA PHE A 522 -18.72 26.61 1.73
C PHE A 522 -17.62 27.65 1.42
N ASN A 523 -16.39 27.41 1.84
CA ASN A 523 -15.23 28.26 1.51
C ASN A 523 -14.54 27.87 0.20
N GLY A 524 -15.04 26.83 -0.52
CA GLY A 524 -14.53 26.33 -1.78
C GLY A 524 -13.36 25.34 -1.66
N THR A 525 -12.90 25.03 -0.46
CA THR A 525 -11.94 23.92 -0.27
C THR A 525 -12.62 22.59 -0.57
N PHE A 526 -11.85 21.62 -1.06
CA PHE A 526 -12.42 20.32 -1.42
C PHE A 526 -11.46 19.16 -1.12
N SER A 527 -12.05 17.98 -1.02
CA SER A 527 -11.33 16.71 -0.85
C SER A 527 -11.96 15.60 -1.68
N TYR A 528 -11.21 14.51 -1.90
CA TYR A 528 -11.67 13.35 -2.66
C TYR A 528 -11.73 12.09 -1.80
N SER A 529 -12.71 11.23 -2.11
CA SER A 529 -12.74 9.85 -1.60
C SER A 529 -11.69 8.96 -2.28
N LYS A 530 -11.57 7.72 -1.81
CA LYS A 530 -10.96 6.63 -2.61
C LYS A 530 -11.70 6.51 -3.96
N ILE A 531 -10.98 6.01 -4.98
CA ILE A 531 -11.58 5.65 -6.25
C ILE A 531 -12.16 4.23 -6.13
N VAL A 532 -13.41 4.05 -6.56
CA VAL A 532 -14.05 2.73 -6.70
C VAL A 532 -14.28 2.44 -8.16
N SER A 533 -14.26 1.17 -8.56
CA SER A 533 -14.47 0.76 -9.95
C SER A 533 -15.68 -0.15 -10.08
N VAL A 534 -16.42 0.03 -11.16
CA VAL A 534 -17.57 -0.79 -11.55
C VAL A 534 -17.36 -1.26 -12.96
N ASN A 535 -17.61 -2.53 -13.24
CA ASN A 535 -17.57 -3.07 -14.59
C ASN A 535 -18.98 -3.17 -15.16
N TYR A 536 -19.31 -2.27 -16.08
CA TYR A 536 -20.54 -2.30 -16.87
C TYR A 536 -20.26 -2.99 -18.20
N THR A 537 -20.40 -4.28 -18.24
CA THR A 537 -20.55 -4.99 -19.51
C THR A 537 -22.04 -4.99 -19.85
N LEU A 538 -22.40 -4.32 -20.96
CA LEU A 538 -23.66 -4.63 -21.63
C LEU A 538 -23.65 -6.14 -21.83
N SER A 539 -24.36 -6.89 -20.97
CA SER A 539 -24.49 -8.31 -21.20
C SER A 539 -25.20 -8.44 -22.55
N ASN A 540 -24.51 -9.05 -23.50
CA ASN A 540 -25.12 -9.47 -24.78
C ASN A 540 -26.15 -10.60 -24.56
N ASP A 541 -26.80 -10.62 -23.38
CA ASP A 541 -27.79 -11.60 -22.98
C ASP A 541 -29.18 -11.35 -23.62
N GLY A 542 -29.24 -10.47 -24.62
CA GLY A 542 -30.42 -10.35 -25.50
C GLY A 542 -30.69 -11.58 -26.33
N ILE A 543 -29.75 -12.53 -26.42
CA ILE A 543 -29.93 -13.83 -27.06
C ILE A 543 -29.43 -14.97 -26.18
N SER A 544 -30.26 -15.99 -25.98
CA SER A 544 -29.83 -17.27 -25.42
C SER A 544 -30.17 -18.40 -26.38
N VAL A 545 -29.29 -19.39 -26.47
CA VAL A 545 -29.44 -20.53 -27.37
C VAL A 545 -29.28 -21.81 -26.58
N PHE A 546 -30.26 -22.69 -26.66
CA PHE A 546 -30.30 -23.93 -25.89
C PHE A 546 -31.01 -25.07 -26.67
N PRO A 547 -30.68 -26.33 -26.35
CA PRO A 547 -29.56 -26.74 -25.53
C PRO A 547 -28.21 -26.39 -26.17
N ASN A 548 -27.17 -26.17 -25.41
CA ASN A 548 -25.83 -25.95 -25.92
C ASN A 548 -24.81 -26.66 -25.01
N PRO A 549 -24.18 -27.76 -25.44
CA PRO A 549 -24.27 -28.39 -26.78
C PRO A 549 -25.63 -28.98 -27.13
N THR A 550 -25.94 -29.09 -28.44
CA THR A 550 -27.18 -29.67 -28.94
C THR A 550 -26.93 -30.90 -29.80
N ASP A 551 -27.91 -31.79 -29.89
CA ASP A 551 -27.90 -32.96 -30.76
C ASP A 551 -28.72 -32.71 -32.07
N GLY A 552 -29.09 -31.44 -32.33
CA GLY A 552 -29.77 -31.01 -33.58
C GLY A 552 -30.96 -30.08 -33.37
N GLU A 553 -31.64 -30.11 -32.24
CA GLU A 553 -32.70 -29.13 -31.94
C GLU A 553 -32.08 -27.86 -31.34
N ILE A 554 -32.45 -26.71 -31.91
CA ILE A 554 -31.95 -25.40 -31.45
C ILE A 554 -33.13 -24.50 -31.14
N ASN A 555 -33.18 -24.02 -29.91
CA ASN A 555 -34.13 -23.02 -29.49
C ASN A 555 -33.37 -21.71 -29.22
N ILE A 556 -33.86 -20.60 -29.75
CA ILE A 556 -33.26 -19.29 -29.61
C ILE A 556 -34.25 -18.39 -28.90
N ASN A 557 -33.91 -17.92 -27.72
CA ASN A 557 -34.63 -16.86 -27.03
C ASN A 557 -34.00 -15.52 -27.32
N ILE A 558 -34.81 -14.52 -27.66
CA ILE A 558 -34.40 -13.15 -27.93
C ILE A 558 -35.16 -12.23 -26.97
N LYS A 559 -34.46 -11.32 -26.32
CA LYS A 559 -35.01 -10.33 -25.38
C LYS A 559 -34.95 -8.91 -25.95
N ASP A 560 -35.77 -8.02 -25.39
CA ASP A 560 -35.73 -6.57 -25.60
C ASP A 560 -35.91 -6.08 -27.05
N LEU A 561 -36.54 -6.90 -27.89
CA LEU A 561 -36.79 -6.58 -29.31
C LEU A 561 -38.27 -6.56 -29.67
N GLU A 562 -39.18 -6.42 -28.72
CA GLU A 562 -40.64 -6.38 -28.96
C GLU A 562 -41.00 -5.31 -30.00
N GLY A 563 -41.85 -5.69 -30.94
CA GLY A 563 -42.30 -4.84 -32.04
C GLY A 563 -41.26 -4.60 -33.16
N LYS A 564 -40.06 -5.17 -33.04
CA LYS A 564 -38.99 -4.98 -34.03
C LYS A 564 -38.91 -6.16 -35.00
N GLU A 565 -38.53 -5.85 -36.25
CA GLU A 565 -38.14 -6.85 -37.24
C GLU A 565 -36.72 -7.32 -36.94
N VAL A 566 -36.56 -8.63 -36.74
CA VAL A 566 -35.30 -9.26 -36.29
C VAL A 566 -34.89 -10.29 -37.34
N LEU A 567 -33.69 -10.15 -37.88
CA LEU A 567 -33.04 -11.16 -38.69
C LEU A 567 -32.22 -12.10 -37.81
N VAL A 568 -32.59 -13.37 -37.79
CA VAL A 568 -31.82 -14.43 -37.10
C VAL A 568 -31.04 -15.22 -38.12
N VAL A 569 -29.73 -15.37 -37.93
CA VAL A 569 -28.83 -16.10 -38.81
C VAL A 569 -27.94 -17.04 -38.02
N ILE A 570 -27.76 -18.27 -38.55
CA ILE A 570 -26.76 -19.22 -38.03
C ILE A 570 -25.68 -19.41 -39.08
N ARG A 571 -24.42 -19.18 -38.69
CA ARG A 571 -23.25 -19.37 -39.57
C ARG A 571 -22.29 -20.39 -38.95
N ASP A 572 -21.60 -21.13 -39.80
CA ASP A 572 -20.48 -21.96 -39.39
C ASP A 572 -19.23 -21.09 -39.08
N ILE A 573 -18.15 -21.69 -38.63
CA ILE A 573 -16.89 -20.99 -38.28
C ILE A 573 -16.19 -20.38 -39.53
N THR A 574 -16.58 -20.75 -40.75
CA THR A 574 -16.07 -20.17 -42.00
C THR A 574 -16.87 -18.95 -42.42
N GLY A 575 -17.98 -18.64 -41.72
CA GLY A 575 -18.90 -17.55 -42.05
C GLY A 575 -20.00 -17.94 -43.01
N LYS A 576 -20.08 -19.22 -43.47
CA LYS A 576 -21.13 -19.73 -44.35
C LYS A 576 -22.46 -19.73 -43.61
N GLU A 577 -23.48 -19.15 -44.22
CA GLU A 577 -24.84 -19.16 -43.70
C GLU A 577 -25.46 -20.56 -43.81
N CYS A 578 -25.93 -21.06 -42.67
CA CYS A 578 -26.57 -22.38 -42.55
C CYS A 578 -28.07 -22.28 -42.29
N PHE A 579 -28.53 -21.14 -41.74
CA PHE A 579 -29.93 -20.86 -41.49
C PHE A 579 -30.13 -19.35 -41.43
N SER A 580 -31.26 -18.86 -41.95
CA SER A 580 -31.71 -17.48 -41.72
C SER A 580 -33.22 -17.39 -41.67
N LYS A 581 -33.72 -16.52 -40.79
CA LYS A 581 -35.16 -16.25 -40.64
C LYS A 581 -35.38 -14.81 -40.22
N VAL A 582 -36.32 -14.13 -40.81
CA VAL A 582 -36.82 -12.83 -40.37
C VAL A 582 -38.11 -13.03 -39.57
N ILE A 583 -38.20 -12.41 -38.41
CA ILE A 583 -39.39 -12.43 -37.55
C ILE A 583 -39.74 -11.01 -37.10
N ILE A 584 -40.98 -10.79 -36.74
CA ILE A 584 -41.39 -9.63 -35.93
C ILE A 584 -41.57 -10.14 -34.50
N SER A 585 -40.76 -9.64 -33.56
CA SER A 585 -40.84 -10.05 -32.17
C SER A 585 -42.14 -9.53 -31.56
N GLN A 586 -43.00 -10.43 -31.10
CA GLN A 586 -44.32 -10.08 -30.56
C GLN A 586 -44.33 -9.96 -29.04
N GLU A 587 -43.28 -10.46 -28.39
CA GLU A 587 -43.14 -10.48 -26.95
C GLU A 587 -41.72 -9.99 -26.54
N ASN A 588 -41.60 -9.50 -25.32
CA ASN A 588 -40.32 -9.04 -24.78
C ASN A 588 -39.31 -10.20 -24.64
N LEU A 589 -39.78 -11.46 -24.64
CA LEU A 589 -38.99 -12.68 -24.71
C LEU A 589 -39.55 -13.59 -25.81
N GLN A 590 -38.97 -13.56 -27.01
CA GLN A 590 -39.42 -14.34 -28.15
C GLN A 590 -38.63 -15.63 -28.31
N LEU A 591 -39.30 -16.78 -28.27
CA LEU A 591 -38.73 -18.09 -28.54
C LEU A 591 -38.83 -18.42 -30.03
N ILE A 592 -37.73 -18.82 -30.64
CA ILE A 592 -37.63 -19.26 -32.03
C ILE A 592 -37.07 -20.69 -32.02
N ALA A 593 -37.86 -21.63 -32.50
CA ALA A 593 -37.38 -22.98 -32.79
C ALA A 593 -36.78 -23.01 -34.21
N VAL A 594 -35.58 -23.56 -34.34
CA VAL A 594 -34.96 -23.85 -35.66
C VAL A 594 -35.43 -25.23 -36.09
N ASP A 595 -36.10 -25.29 -37.23
CA ASP A 595 -36.82 -26.49 -37.69
C ASP A 595 -35.84 -27.66 -37.96
N SER A 596 -36.22 -28.83 -37.50
CA SER A 596 -35.40 -30.05 -37.54
C SER A 596 -35.14 -30.61 -38.95
N GLU A 597 -35.78 -30.07 -39.98
CA GLU A 597 -35.54 -30.47 -41.38
C GLU A 597 -34.18 -30.02 -41.91
N GLN A 598 -33.53 -29.01 -41.28
CA GLN A 598 -32.19 -28.56 -41.60
C GLN A 598 -31.20 -28.98 -40.51
N LYS A 599 -30.85 -30.27 -40.43
CA LYS A 599 -29.84 -30.73 -39.49
C LYS A 599 -28.48 -30.10 -39.77
N LEU A 600 -27.99 -29.31 -38.82
CA LEU A 600 -26.62 -28.81 -38.85
C LEU A 600 -25.66 -29.98 -38.58
N ALA A 601 -24.56 -30.04 -39.32
CA ALA A 601 -23.51 -31.04 -39.06
C ALA A 601 -22.85 -30.78 -37.71
N ALA A 602 -22.22 -31.81 -37.10
CA ALA A 602 -21.44 -31.64 -35.88
C ALA A 602 -20.36 -30.55 -36.07
N GLY A 603 -20.34 -29.58 -35.18
CA GLY A 603 -19.43 -28.44 -35.32
C GLY A 603 -19.78 -27.25 -34.41
N THR A 604 -19.01 -26.19 -34.57
CA THR A 604 -19.24 -24.91 -33.86
C THR A 604 -19.91 -23.91 -34.83
N TYR A 605 -20.93 -23.22 -34.34
CA TYR A 605 -21.69 -22.23 -35.09
C TYR A 605 -21.84 -20.95 -34.27
N ILE A 606 -22.07 -19.84 -34.97
CA ILE A 606 -22.45 -18.54 -34.41
C ILE A 606 -23.89 -18.24 -34.78
N VAL A 607 -24.71 -18.05 -33.77
CA VAL A 607 -26.10 -17.57 -33.93
C VAL A 607 -26.10 -16.07 -33.71
N THR A 608 -26.68 -15.33 -34.67
CA THR A 608 -26.85 -13.87 -34.55
C THR A 608 -28.33 -13.51 -34.66
N ALA A 609 -28.77 -12.53 -33.88
CA ALA A 609 -30.06 -11.87 -34.00
C ALA A 609 -29.81 -10.38 -34.18
N SER A 610 -30.27 -9.79 -35.29
CA SER A 610 -29.99 -8.39 -35.62
C SER A 610 -31.24 -7.63 -36.06
N THR A 611 -31.26 -6.35 -35.69
CA THR A 611 -32.17 -5.32 -36.20
C THR A 611 -31.34 -4.26 -36.92
N SER A 612 -31.95 -3.15 -37.37
CA SER A 612 -31.22 -2.01 -37.95
C SER A 612 -30.14 -1.44 -37.02
N ASN A 613 -30.27 -1.58 -35.67
CA ASN A 613 -29.43 -0.89 -34.69
C ASN A 613 -28.85 -1.81 -33.60
N ILE A 614 -29.25 -3.08 -33.56
CA ILE A 614 -28.85 -4.02 -32.49
C ILE A 614 -28.35 -5.31 -33.14
N LEU A 615 -27.26 -5.84 -32.64
CA LEU A 615 -26.72 -7.15 -33.03
C LEU A 615 -26.39 -7.95 -31.77
N TYR A 616 -27.09 -9.08 -31.59
CA TYR A 616 -26.76 -10.07 -30.59
C TYR A 616 -26.05 -11.27 -31.21
N SER A 617 -25.12 -11.89 -30.51
CA SER A 617 -24.47 -13.11 -31.01
C SER A 617 -24.21 -14.11 -29.89
N LYS A 618 -24.30 -15.40 -30.20
CA LYS A 618 -24.03 -16.50 -29.28
C LYS A 618 -23.39 -17.68 -30.02
N LYS A 619 -22.37 -18.27 -29.37
CA LYS A 619 -21.74 -19.51 -29.88
C LYS A 619 -22.57 -20.71 -29.49
N ILE A 620 -22.75 -21.67 -30.37
CA ILE A 620 -23.39 -22.97 -30.15
C ILE A 620 -22.48 -24.10 -30.63
N ILE A 621 -22.57 -25.23 -29.97
CA ILE A 621 -21.88 -26.47 -30.34
C ILE A 621 -22.94 -27.51 -30.70
N VAL A 622 -22.86 -28.05 -31.92
CA VAL A 622 -23.65 -29.20 -32.40
C VAL A 622 -22.78 -30.44 -32.29
N LYS A 623 -23.32 -31.51 -31.66
CA LYS A 623 -22.61 -32.78 -31.47
C LYS A 623 -22.75 -33.71 -32.66
#